data_0080586dda37b67b4372933fc2e57399
#
_entry.id   0080586dda37b67b4372933fc2e57399
#
_cell.length_a   1.000
_cell.length_b   1.000
_cell.length_c   1.000
_cell.angle_alpha   90.00
_cell.angle_beta   90.00
_cell.angle_gamma   90.00
#
_symmetry.space_group_name_H-M   'P 1'
#
loop_
_entity.id
_entity.type
_entity.pdbx_description
1 polymer ?
#
loop_
_entity_poly.entity_id
_entity_poly.type
_entity_poly.pdbx_seq_one_letter_code
_entity_poly.pdbx_strand_id
1 'polypeptide(L)'
;AMLLINGVFWQHVFSVVLPKQRYYAKYVGIILFWEKQHMAQARTLKERELRQLLGFIELRRHALRNRIVLLLGHWAGMRVGEIAALRYGDVLAADSTILPELRLSAEQTKGSRARIVYLPEKLRKELLNYVRTYPQSNLNHALFYSQKRAQFTANALAQLLHSLYRAAGLNGASSHSGRRSFITKLASKGVGIRVLQALAGHRDIRTTAVYIEANDAMKRAAVELV
;
A
#
# COMPACT_ATOMS: atom_id res chain seq x y z
N ALA A 1 29.37 19.75 6.55
CA ALA A 1 29.23 19.96 5.10
C ALA A 1 29.20 18.61 4.42
N MET A 2 27.97 18.14 4.13
CA MET A 2 27.75 16.86 3.43
C MET A 2 27.51 17.17 1.97
N LEU A 3 28.44 16.77 1.14
CA LEU A 3 28.34 16.95 -0.30
C LEU A 3 28.19 15.59 -0.99
N LEU A 4 27.23 15.57 -1.88
CA LEU A 4 26.93 14.59 -2.91
C LEU A 4 28.17 13.83 -3.41
N ILE A 5 28.15 12.52 -3.27
CA ILE A 5 29.17 11.64 -3.85
C ILE A 5 28.48 10.85 -4.97
N ASN A 6 28.73 11.29 -6.21
CA ASN A 6 28.38 10.56 -7.42
C ASN A 6 29.18 9.25 -7.48
N GLY A 7 28.59 8.17 -8.02
CA GLY A 7 29.13 6.81 -8.04
C GLY A 7 30.57 6.61 -8.61
N VAL A 8 31.17 7.62 -9.23
CA VAL A 8 32.52 7.58 -9.79
C VAL A 8 33.63 7.70 -8.71
N PHE A 9 33.32 8.32 -7.58
CA PHE A 9 34.31 8.50 -6.50
C PHE A 9 34.66 7.20 -5.77
N TRP A 10 33.69 6.26 -5.69
CA TRP A 10 33.89 4.97 -5.02
C TRP A 10 34.78 4.00 -5.78
N GLN A 11 34.82 4.05 -7.11
CA GLN A 11 35.73 3.18 -7.90
C GLN A 11 37.21 3.50 -7.66
N HIS A 12 37.57 4.76 -7.40
CA HIS A 12 38.93 5.14 -7.18
C HIS A 12 39.45 4.87 -5.75
N VAL A 13 38.60 4.97 -4.75
CA VAL A 13 38.98 4.69 -3.35
C VAL A 13 39.18 3.19 -3.12
N PHE A 14 38.39 2.33 -3.81
CA PHE A 14 38.52 0.88 -3.67
C PHE A 14 39.74 0.27 -4.37
N SER A 15 40.31 0.90 -5.37
CA SER A 15 41.49 0.38 -6.07
C SER A 15 42.79 0.58 -5.30
N VAL A 16 42.83 1.47 -4.30
CA VAL A 16 44.05 1.85 -3.60
C VAL A 16 44.25 1.23 -2.22
N VAL A 17 43.16 0.72 -1.57
CA VAL A 17 43.22 0.46 -0.11
C VAL A 17 43.05 -1.03 0.30
N LEU A 18 42.67 -1.96 -0.58
CA LEU A 18 42.37 -3.33 -0.12
C LEU A 18 42.97 -4.46 -1.01
N PRO A 19 43.98 -5.18 -0.58
CA PRO A 19 44.40 -6.44 -1.19
C PRO A 19 43.57 -7.61 -0.60
N LYS A 20 42.97 -8.40 -1.49
CA LYS A 20 42.40 -9.75 -1.32
C LYS A 20 40.88 -9.91 -1.23
N GLN A 21 40.39 -10.68 -2.19
CA GLN A 21 39.02 -11.07 -2.53
C GLN A 21 38.07 -11.50 -1.39
N ARG A 22 38.57 -11.90 -0.22
CA ARG A 22 37.75 -12.39 0.91
C ARG A 22 36.98 -11.31 1.66
N TYR A 23 37.46 -10.08 1.63
CA TYR A 23 36.79 -8.93 2.28
C TYR A 23 35.69 -8.36 1.42
N TYR A 24 35.80 -8.39 0.08
CA TYR A 24 34.77 -7.90 -0.85
C TYR A 24 33.40 -8.56 -0.64
N ALA A 25 33.34 -9.87 -0.49
CA ALA A 25 32.06 -10.58 -0.31
C ALA A 25 31.35 -10.18 1.00
N LYS A 26 32.09 -9.90 2.06
CA LYS A 26 31.53 -9.48 3.36
C LYS A 26 31.00 -8.04 3.32
N TYR A 27 31.72 -7.13 2.68
CA TYR A 27 31.27 -5.73 2.55
C TYR A 27 30.20 -5.54 1.50
N VAL A 28 30.24 -6.24 0.38
CA VAL A 28 29.16 -6.27 -0.61
C VAL A 28 27.88 -6.87 0.04
N GLY A 29 28.00 -7.90 0.85
CA GLY A 29 26.87 -8.44 1.62
C GLY A 29 26.29 -7.42 2.62
N ILE A 30 27.15 -6.65 3.30
CA ILE A 30 26.74 -5.60 4.24
C ILE A 30 26.14 -4.41 3.48
N ILE A 31 26.69 -3.99 2.35
CA ILE A 31 26.18 -2.89 1.53
C ILE A 31 24.84 -3.30 0.90
N LEU A 32 24.75 -4.49 0.33
CA LEU A 32 23.49 -5.00 -0.21
C LEU A 32 22.43 -5.26 0.88
N PHE A 33 22.85 -5.65 2.09
CA PHE A 33 21.97 -5.75 3.25
C PHE A 33 21.52 -4.37 3.73
N TRP A 34 22.41 -3.37 3.72
CA TRP A 34 22.12 -1.99 4.08
C TRP A 34 21.25 -1.30 3.03
N GLU A 35 21.54 -1.49 1.73
CA GLU A 35 20.66 -1.04 0.63
C GLU A 35 19.31 -1.74 0.64
N LYS A 36 19.25 -3.03 1.00
CA LYS A 36 17.99 -3.76 1.14
C LYS A 36 17.18 -3.31 2.35
N GLN A 37 17.81 -2.85 3.42
CA GLN A 37 17.13 -2.20 4.56
C GLN A 37 16.71 -0.77 4.26
N HIS A 38 17.44 -0.08 3.37
CA HIS A 38 17.16 1.30 2.93
C HIS A 38 16.50 1.35 1.55
N MET A 39 16.06 0.22 1.00
CA MET A 39 15.17 0.24 -0.17
C MET A 39 14.02 1.17 0.17
N ALA A 40 14.00 2.31 -0.51
CA ALA A 40 13.16 3.46 -0.20
C ALA A 40 11.74 3.01 0.13
N GLN A 41 11.39 3.13 1.41
CA GLN A 41 10.04 2.78 1.86
C GLN A 41 9.06 3.56 1.00
N ALA A 42 8.02 2.89 0.49
CA ALA A 42 7.03 3.53 -0.35
C ALA A 42 6.54 4.84 0.29
N ARG A 43 6.58 5.93 -0.45
CA ARG A 43 6.16 7.25 0.02
C ARG A 43 4.72 7.22 0.52
N THR A 44 4.43 7.89 1.63
CA THR A 44 3.06 8.19 2.07
C THR A 44 2.50 9.36 1.28
N LEU A 45 1.19 9.39 1.06
CA LEU A 45 0.51 10.52 0.43
C LEU A 45 -0.21 11.37 1.48
N LYS A 46 -0.04 12.68 1.36
CA LYS A 46 -0.84 13.66 2.11
C LYS A 46 -2.27 13.69 1.57
N GLU A 47 -3.21 14.17 2.37
CA GLU A 47 -4.64 14.26 1.97
C GLU A 47 -4.84 15.12 0.70
N ARG A 48 -4.07 16.20 0.55
CA ARG A 48 -4.07 17.04 -0.65
C ARG A 48 -3.65 16.27 -1.90
N GLU A 49 -2.60 15.45 -1.78
CA GLU A 49 -2.08 14.63 -2.89
C GLU A 49 -3.06 13.52 -3.29
N LEU A 50 -3.74 12.94 -2.30
CA LEU A 50 -4.81 11.97 -2.59
C LEU A 50 -5.96 12.63 -3.35
N ARG A 51 -6.41 13.85 -2.96
CA ARG A 51 -7.44 14.60 -3.68
C ARG A 51 -6.99 14.94 -5.11
N GLN A 52 -5.76 15.41 -5.29
CA GLN A 52 -5.18 15.68 -6.61
C GLN A 52 -5.21 14.42 -7.50
N LEU A 53 -4.80 13.28 -6.97
CA LEU A 53 -4.80 12.01 -7.70
C LEU A 53 -6.22 11.56 -8.06
N LEU A 54 -7.17 11.71 -7.16
CA LEU A 54 -8.57 11.37 -7.43
C LEU A 54 -9.16 12.25 -8.54
N GLY A 55 -8.94 13.57 -8.51
CA GLY A 55 -9.36 14.47 -9.58
C GLY A 55 -8.68 14.16 -10.93
N PHE A 56 -7.38 13.77 -10.89
CA PHE A 56 -6.69 13.31 -12.10
C PHE A 56 -7.31 12.03 -12.68
N ILE A 57 -7.70 11.08 -11.82
CA ILE A 57 -8.31 9.79 -12.22
C ILE A 57 -9.69 10.02 -12.86
N GLU A 58 -10.48 10.96 -12.35
CA GLU A 58 -11.84 11.27 -12.86
C GLU A 58 -11.85 11.64 -14.36
N LEU A 59 -10.77 12.22 -14.85
CA LEU A 59 -10.61 12.59 -16.25
C LEU A 59 -10.06 11.46 -17.13
N ARG A 60 -9.90 10.25 -16.60
CA ARG A 60 -9.24 9.14 -17.30
C ARG A 60 -10.20 8.00 -17.60
N ARG A 61 -9.83 7.23 -18.63
CA ARG A 61 -10.52 5.96 -18.94
C ARG A 61 -10.54 5.05 -17.72
N HIS A 62 -11.67 4.39 -17.47
CA HIS A 62 -11.89 3.53 -16.31
C HIS A 62 -11.79 4.25 -14.95
N ALA A 63 -12.23 5.50 -14.88
CA ALA A 63 -12.17 6.36 -13.70
C ALA A 63 -12.70 5.66 -12.43
N LEU A 64 -13.93 5.16 -12.45
CA LEU A 64 -14.54 4.49 -11.28
C LEU A 64 -13.71 3.30 -10.78
N ARG A 65 -13.30 2.41 -11.68
CA ARG A 65 -12.46 1.27 -11.32
C ARG A 65 -11.15 1.72 -10.66
N ASN A 66 -10.45 2.64 -11.30
CA ASN A 66 -9.15 3.12 -10.82
C ASN A 66 -9.29 3.84 -9.47
N ARG A 67 -10.38 4.58 -9.30
CA ARG A 67 -10.74 5.26 -8.05
C ARG A 67 -10.92 4.23 -6.91
N ILE A 68 -11.73 3.20 -7.12
CA ILE A 68 -11.97 2.18 -6.08
C ILE A 68 -10.70 1.42 -5.73
N VAL A 69 -9.93 0.99 -6.73
CA VAL A 69 -8.62 0.32 -6.51
C VAL A 69 -7.71 1.16 -5.62
N LEU A 70 -7.61 2.47 -5.90
CA LEU A 70 -6.83 3.40 -5.10
C LEU A 70 -7.37 3.51 -3.66
N LEU A 71 -8.69 3.70 -3.52
CA LEU A 71 -9.34 3.92 -2.22
C LEU A 71 -9.28 2.69 -1.31
N LEU A 72 -9.36 1.47 -1.85
CA LEU A 72 -9.16 0.23 -1.08
C LEU A 72 -7.77 0.19 -0.42
N GLY A 73 -6.73 0.65 -1.12
CA GLY A 73 -5.40 0.80 -0.54
C GLY A 73 -5.33 1.89 0.54
N HIS A 74 -5.93 3.06 0.27
CA HIS A 74 -5.81 4.25 1.12
C HIS A 74 -6.78 4.29 2.32
N TRP A 75 -7.97 3.68 2.21
CA TRP A 75 -8.99 3.76 3.26
C TRP A 75 -9.25 2.44 3.99
N ALA A 76 -8.83 1.31 3.40
CA ALA A 76 -8.93 0.00 4.03
C ALA A 76 -7.58 -0.70 4.19
N GLY A 77 -6.48 -0.09 3.74
CA GLY A 77 -5.13 -0.59 3.91
C GLY A 77 -4.85 -1.93 3.20
N MET A 78 -5.60 -2.25 2.14
CA MET A 78 -5.45 -3.51 1.41
C MET A 78 -4.13 -3.57 0.61
N ARG A 79 -3.58 -4.77 0.49
CA ARG A 79 -2.45 -5.04 -0.42
C ARG A 79 -2.95 -5.13 -1.86
N VAL A 80 -2.09 -4.74 -2.80
CA VAL A 80 -2.44 -4.78 -4.23
C VAL A 80 -2.86 -6.18 -4.70
N GLY A 81 -2.24 -7.24 -4.18
CA GLY A 81 -2.62 -8.62 -4.50
C GLY A 81 -3.99 -9.00 -3.94
N GLU A 82 -4.33 -8.53 -2.74
CA GLU A 82 -5.65 -8.73 -2.14
C GLU A 82 -6.73 -8.01 -2.96
N ILE A 83 -6.46 -6.77 -3.39
CA ILE A 83 -7.36 -5.99 -4.25
C ILE A 83 -7.56 -6.69 -5.60
N ALA A 84 -6.49 -7.20 -6.21
CA ALA A 84 -6.56 -7.92 -7.49
C ALA A 84 -7.35 -9.21 -7.41
N ALA A 85 -7.38 -9.86 -6.24
CA ALA A 85 -8.06 -11.14 -6.01
C ALA A 85 -9.55 -10.99 -5.62
N LEU A 86 -10.06 -9.76 -5.38
CA LEU A 86 -11.45 -9.54 -4.99
C LEU A 86 -12.43 -9.99 -6.07
N ARG A 87 -13.53 -10.61 -5.61
CA ARG A 87 -14.69 -10.99 -6.41
C ARG A 87 -15.93 -10.20 -5.97
N TYR A 88 -16.95 -10.18 -6.78
CA TYR A 88 -18.23 -9.53 -6.43
C TYR A 88 -18.82 -10.10 -5.14
N GLY A 89 -18.77 -11.42 -4.94
CA GLY A 89 -19.27 -12.08 -3.72
C GLY A 89 -18.48 -11.74 -2.46
N ASP A 90 -17.25 -11.21 -2.58
CA ASP A 90 -16.50 -10.77 -1.41
C ASP A 90 -17.00 -9.42 -0.87
N VAL A 91 -17.70 -8.63 -1.69
CA VAL A 91 -18.11 -7.25 -1.34
C VAL A 91 -19.61 -7.08 -1.21
N LEU A 92 -20.42 -7.93 -1.87
CA LEU A 92 -21.87 -7.83 -1.90
C LEU A 92 -22.51 -8.78 -0.89
N ALA A 93 -23.46 -8.27 -0.11
CA ALA A 93 -24.40 -9.07 0.68
C ALA A 93 -25.56 -9.55 -0.19
N ALA A 94 -26.37 -10.50 0.33
CA ALA A 94 -27.52 -11.07 -0.37
C ALA A 94 -28.61 -10.02 -0.72
N ASP A 95 -28.70 -8.94 0.06
CA ASP A 95 -29.61 -7.81 -0.16
C ASP A 95 -29.03 -6.75 -1.12
N SER A 96 -27.93 -7.06 -1.80
CA SER A 96 -27.22 -6.15 -2.71
C SER A 96 -26.60 -4.91 -2.03
N THR A 97 -26.46 -4.91 -0.71
CA THR A 97 -25.70 -3.91 0.02
C THR A 97 -24.20 -4.26 0.04
N ILE A 98 -23.35 -3.30 0.34
CA ILE A 98 -21.91 -3.56 0.52
C ILE A 98 -21.65 -4.02 1.96
N LEU A 99 -20.97 -5.15 2.09
CA LEU A 99 -20.56 -5.71 3.37
C LEU A 99 -19.70 -4.69 4.16
N PRO A 100 -19.87 -4.59 5.50
CA PRO A 100 -19.04 -3.72 6.32
C PRO A 100 -17.62 -4.25 6.49
N GLU A 101 -17.41 -5.53 6.26
CA GLU A 101 -16.12 -6.20 6.33
C GLU A 101 -15.95 -7.22 5.19
N LEU A 102 -14.72 -7.36 4.70
CA LEU A 102 -14.35 -8.36 3.70
C LEU A 102 -13.59 -9.49 4.38
N ARG A 103 -14.02 -10.72 4.14
CA ARG A 103 -13.36 -11.93 4.65
C ARG A 103 -12.48 -12.51 3.56
N LEU A 104 -11.20 -12.13 3.56
CA LEU A 104 -10.24 -12.63 2.60
C LEU A 104 -9.79 -14.04 2.98
N SER A 105 -9.90 -14.98 2.05
CA SER A 105 -9.39 -16.34 2.21
C SER A 105 -7.87 -16.39 2.25
N ALA A 106 -7.31 -17.51 2.67
CA ALA A 106 -5.86 -17.73 2.66
C ALA A 106 -5.27 -17.58 1.25
N GLU A 107 -6.00 -18.00 0.21
CA GLU A 107 -5.57 -17.94 -1.19
C GLU A 107 -5.50 -16.50 -1.72
N GLN A 108 -6.37 -15.61 -1.22
CA GLN A 108 -6.41 -14.19 -1.60
C GLN A 108 -5.34 -13.36 -0.91
N THR A 109 -4.61 -13.92 0.06
CA THR A 109 -3.64 -13.17 0.87
C THR A 109 -2.20 -13.62 0.64
N LYS A 110 -1.26 -12.68 0.66
CA LYS A 110 0.17 -13.02 0.68
C LYS A 110 0.53 -13.67 2.03
N GLY A 111 0.99 -14.92 1.99
CA GLY A 111 1.36 -15.67 3.20
C GLY A 111 0.28 -16.61 3.70
N SER A 112 -0.72 -16.91 2.86
CA SER A 112 -1.72 -17.96 3.03
C SER A 112 -2.44 -17.95 4.39
N ARG A 113 -2.86 -16.76 4.85
CA ARG A 113 -3.64 -16.58 6.07
C ARG A 113 -4.88 -15.75 5.79
N ALA A 114 -6.04 -16.28 6.12
CA ALA A 114 -7.28 -15.55 6.09
C ALA A 114 -7.20 -14.30 6.99
N ARG A 115 -7.83 -13.21 6.57
CA ARG A 115 -7.95 -11.99 7.38
C ARG A 115 -9.23 -11.23 7.07
N ILE A 116 -9.66 -10.41 8.01
CA ILE A 116 -10.77 -9.49 7.85
C ILE A 116 -10.24 -8.10 7.50
N VAL A 117 -10.89 -7.44 6.56
CA VAL A 117 -10.65 -6.04 6.19
C VAL A 117 -11.93 -5.25 6.45
N TYR A 118 -11.87 -4.28 7.34
CA TYR A 118 -13.01 -3.42 7.66
C TYR A 118 -13.14 -2.27 6.67
N LEU A 119 -14.36 -2.04 6.16
CA LEU A 119 -14.66 -1.00 5.19
C LEU A 119 -15.33 0.20 5.87
N PRO A 120 -14.71 1.39 5.88
CA PRO A 120 -15.38 2.58 6.37
C PRO A 120 -16.57 2.94 5.48
N GLU A 121 -17.59 3.56 6.05
CA GLU A 121 -18.85 3.90 5.37
C GLU A 121 -18.63 4.64 4.03
N LYS A 122 -17.73 5.61 4.01
CA LYS A 122 -17.39 6.34 2.79
C LYS A 122 -16.87 5.43 1.67
N LEU A 123 -16.10 4.38 1.99
CA LEU A 123 -15.62 3.41 0.99
C LEU A 123 -16.75 2.49 0.54
N ARG A 124 -17.67 2.11 1.42
CA ARG A 124 -18.84 1.33 1.06
C ARG A 124 -19.75 2.07 0.08
N LYS A 125 -19.95 3.39 0.26
CA LYS A 125 -20.69 4.24 -0.69
C LYS A 125 -20.01 4.26 -2.07
N GLU A 126 -18.71 4.40 -2.13
CA GLU A 126 -17.95 4.35 -3.39
C GLU A 126 -18.03 2.97 -4.07
N LEU A 127 -17.90 1.89 -3.30
CA LEU A 127 -18.04 0.53 -3.81
C LEU A 127 -19.45 0.26 -4.33
N LEU A 128 -20.49 0.73 -3.63
CA LEU A 128 -21.89 0.59 -4.06
C LEU A 128 -22.11 1.26 -5.42
N ASN A 129 -21.58 2.47 -5.60
CA ASN A 129 -21.63 3.17 -6.89
C ASN A 129 -20.93 2.37 -7.99
N TYR A 130 -19.76 1.78 -7.68
CA TYR A 130 -19.03 0.97 -8.64
C TYR A 130 -19.79 -0.30 -9.06
N VAL A 131 -20.33 -1.08 -8.11
CA VAL A 131 -21.04 -2.33 -8.42
C VAL A 131 -22.37 -2.08 -9.13
N ARG A 132 -23.02 -0.94 -8.85
CA ARG A 132 -24.25 -0.53 -9.57
C ARG A 132 -23.95 -0.12 -11.02
N THR A 133 -22.80 0.50 -11.26
CA THR A 133 -22.36 0.92 -12.62
C THR A 133 -21.90 -0.28 -13.45
N TYR A 134 -21.32 -1.28 -12.80
CA TYR A 134 -20.81 -2.51 -13.45
C TYR A 134 -21.44 -3.75 -12.81
N PRO A 135 -22.75 -3.97 -12.97
CA PRO A 135 -23.42 -5.10 -12.33
C PRO A 135 -22.95 -6.44 -12.89
N GLN A 136 -22.87 -7.45 -12.02
CA GLN A 136 -22.55 -8.82 -12.38
C GLN A 136 -23.54 -9.77 -11.71
N SER A 137 -24.11 -10.68 -12.49
CA SER A 137 -25.00 -11.74 -11.97
C SER A 137 -24.22 -12.88 -11.30
N ASN A 138 -23.02 -13.17 -11.78
CA ASN A 138 -22.17 -14.20 -11.19
C ASN A 138 -21.21 -13.58 -10.16
N LEU A 139 -21.47 -13.85 -8.88
CA LEU A 139 -20.71 -13.35 -7.75
C LEU A 139 -19.26 -13.86 -7.70
N ASN A 140 -18.94 -14.94 -8.42
CA ASN A 140 -17.56 -15.44 -8.55
C ASN A 140 -16.71 -14.64 -9.52
N HIS A 141 -17.29 -13.74 -10.31
CA HIS A 141 -16.55 -12.89 -11.21
C HIS A 141 -15.60 -11.95 -10.43
N ALA A 142 -14.43 -11.68 -11.01
CA ALA A 142 -13.49 -10.73 -10.46
C ALA A 142 -14.16 -9.35 -10.31
N LEU A 143 -13.89 -8.66 -9.19
CA LEU A 143 -14.41 -7.30 -9.00
C LEU A 143 -13.78 -6.31 -9.98
N PHE A 144 -12.50 -6.51 -10.34
CA PHE A 144 -11.78 -5.62 -11.23
C PHE A 144 -11.21 -6.35 -12.44
N TYR A 145 -11.52 -5.84 -13.63
CA TYR A 145 -11.01 -6.35 -14.89
C TYR A 145 -10.00 -5.39 -15.53
N SER A 146 -8.99 -5.97 -16.15
CA SER A 146 -8.02 -5.26 -17.00
C SER A 146 -8.67 -4.81 -18.31
N GLN A 147 -7.95 -4.04 -19.12
CA GLN A 147 -8.41 -3.67 -20.47
C GLN A 147 -8.60 -4.89 -21.39
N LYS A 148 -7.90 -5.98 -21.13
CA LYS A 148 -8.02 -7.26 -21.84
C LYS A 148 -9.18 -8.12 -21.37
N ARG A 149 -10.09 -7.57 -20.54
CA ARG A 149 -11.23 -8.27 -19.95
C ARG A 149 -10.85 -9.52 -19.11
N ALA A 150 -9.60 -9.56 -18.62
CA ALA A 150 -9.13 -10.57 -17.69
C ALA A 150 -9.01 -9.98 -16.28
N GLN A 151 -9.12 -10.82 -15.25
CA GLN A 151 -8.82 -10.44 -13.88
C GLN A 151 -7.41 -9.85 -13.79
N PHE A 152 -7.23 -8.83 -12.97
CA PHE A 152 -5.89 -8.30 -12.72
C PHE A 152 -5.02 -9.31 -11.99
N THR A 153 -3.78 -9.45 -12.43
CA THR A 153 -2.71 -9.97 -11.58
C THR A 153 -2.24 -8.88 -10.61
N ALA A 154 -1.66 -9.28 -9.49
CA ALA A 154 -1.07 -8.33 -8.53
C ALA A 154 -0.05 -7.38 -9.20
N ASN A 155 0.77 -7.92 -10.12
CA ASN A 155 1.77 -7.15 -10.84
C ASN A 155 1.14 -6.14 -11.81
N ALA A 156 0.15 -6.55 -12.61
CA ALA A 156 -0.55 -5.66 -13.53
C ALA A 156 -1.26 -4.52 -12.78
N LEU A 157 -1.87 -4.81 -11.62
CA LEU A 157 -2.52 -3.79 -10.81
C LEU A 157 -1.49 -2.85 -10.14
N ALA A 158 -0.33 -3.36 -9.73
CA ALA A 158 0.77 -2.55 -9.22
C ALA A 158 1.33 -1.60 -10.29
N GLN A 159 1.48 -2.07 -11.53
CA GLN A 159 1.91 -1.25 -12.66
C GLN A 159 0.88 -0.16 -13.00
N LEU A 160 -0.42 -0.50 -12.97
CA LEU A 160 -1.48 0.50 -13.14
C LEU A 160 -1.38 1.60 -12.09
N LEU A 161 -1.27 1.26 -10.79
CA LEU A 161 -1.12 2.24 -9.72
C LEU A 161 0.13 3.09 -9.90
N HIS A 162 1.26 2.47 -10.24
CA HIS A 162 2.51 3.20 -10.50
C HIS A 162 2.34 4.21 -11.64
N SER A 163 1.70 3.81 -12.75
CA SER A 163 1.45 4.70 -13.89
C SER A 163 0.53 5.88 -13.51
N LEU A 164 -0.52 5.64 -12.70
CA LEU A 164 -1.43 6.68 -12.23
C LEU A 164 -0.72 7.68 -11.31
N TYR A 165 0.08 7.21 -10.35
CA TYR A 165 0.86 8.07 -9.47
C TYR A 165 1.85 8.94 -10.26
N ARG A 166 2.62 8.32 -11.17
CA ARG A 166 3.59 9.01 -12.00
C ARG A 166 2.94 10.07 -12.89
N ALA A 167 1.83 9.72 -13.55
CA ALA A 167 1.12 10.63 -14.45
C ALA A 167 0.44 11.79 -13.70
N ALA A 168 0.11 11.62 -12.41
CA ALA A 168 -0.38 12.68 -11.53
C ALA A 168 0.76 13.51 -10.88
N GLY A 169 2.04 13.27 -11.25
CA GLY A 169 3.19 13.98 -10.69
C GLY A 169 3.61 13.53 -9.28
N LEU A 170 3.10 12.39 -8.80
CA LEU A 170 3.38 11.87 -7.46
C LEU A 170 4.58 10.92 -7.48
N ASN A 171 5.77 11.45 -7.78
CA ASN A 171 7.00 10.68 -7.85
C ASN A 171 7.33 10.02 -6.51
N GLY A 172 7.90 8.80 -6.55
CA GLY A 172 8.23 7.99 -5.37
C GLY A 172 7.04 7.24 -4.77
N ALA A 173 5.80 7.47 -5.27
CA ALA A 173 4.65 6.67 -4.87
C ALA A 173 4.62 5.32 -5.61
N SER A 174 4.15 4.29 -4.92
CA SER A 174 4.06 2.91 -5.43
C SER A 174 2.75 2.25 -5.00
N SER A 175 2.53 1.01 -5.41
CA SER A 175 1.37 0.21 -5.00
C SER A 175 1.24 0.04 -3.47
N HIS A 176 2.30 0.26 -2.72
CA HIS A 176 2.30 0.21 -1.25
C HIS A 176 1.97 1.56 -0.59
N SER A 177 1.97 2.67 -1.34
CA SER A 177 1.77 4.03 -0.80
C SER A 177 0.41 4.20 -0.14
N GLY A 178 -0.66 3.65 -0.73
CA GLY A 178 -2.00 3.72 -0.15
C GLY A 178 -2.06 3.07 1.22
N ARG A 179 -1.62 1.82 1.31
CA ARG A 179 -1.59 1.08 2.56
C ARG A 179 -0.67 1.71 3.61
N ARG A 180 0.48 2.22 3.20
CA ARG A 180 1.38 2.95 4.09
C ARG A 180 0.71 4.20 4.65
N SER A 181 0.06 5.00 3.80
CA SER A 181 -0.68 6.19 4.22
C SER A 181 -1.80 5.84 5.21
N PHE A 182 -2.52 4.73 5.01
CA PHE A 182 -3.54 4.23 5.92
C PHE A 182 -2.96 3.94 7.31
N ILE A 183 -1.89 3.17 7.39
CA ILE A 183 -1.26 2.79 8.68
C ILE A 183 -0.70 4.02 9.39
N THR A 184 0.06 4.86 8.67
CA THR A 184 0.66 6.08 9.24
C THR A 184 -0.39 7.06 9.74
N LYS A 185 -1.50 7.22 9.00
CA LYS A 185 -2.63 8.08 9.41
C LYS A 185 -3.31 7.59 10.68
N LEU A 186 -3.49 6.27 10.85
CA LEU A 186 -4.06 5.70 12.06
C LEU A 186 -3.07 5.80 13.24
N ALA A 187 -1.78 5.56 12.98
CA ALA A 187 -0.73 5.73 13.97
C ALA A 187 -0.68 7.17 14.52
N SER A 188 -0.73 8.17 13.62
CA SER A 188 -0.73 9.59 14.02
C SER A 188 -1.97 10.02 14.81
N LYS A 189 -3.05 9.22 14.75
CA LYS A 189 -4.26 9.39 15.56
C LYS A 189 -4.22 8.66 16.90
N GLY A 190 -3.09 8.07 17.28
CA GLY A 190 -2.93 7.37 18.56
C GLY A 190 -3.49 5.95 18.60
N VAL A 191 -3.83 5.36 17.44
CA VAL A 191 -4.30 3.97 17.41
C VAL A 191 -3.18 3.03 17.85
N GLY A 192 -3.44 2.19 18.84
CA GLY A 192 -2.45 1.30 19.43
C GLY A 192 -1.83 0.31 18.44
N ILE A 193 -0.54 0.03 18.59
CA ILE A 193 0.25 -0.79 17.66
C ILE A 193 -0.34 -2.18 17.38
N ARG A 194 -0.96 -2.83 18.36
CA ARG A 194 -1.62 -4.13 18.20
C ARG A 194 -2.82 -4.06 17.26
N VAL A 195 -3.62 -2.98 17.37
CA VAL A 195 -4.75 -2.73 16.48
C VAL A 195 -4.25 -2.46 15.06
N LEU A 196 -3.21 -1.63 14.92
CA LEU A 196 -2.58 -1.37 13.62
C LEU A 196 -2.02 -2.63 12.99
N GLN A 197 -1.37 -3.50 13.78
CA GLN A 197 -0.85 -4.79 13.32
C GLN A 197 -1.99 -5.67 12.77
N ALA A 198 -3.09 -5.78 13.50
CA ALA A 198 -4.26 -6.56 13.12
C ALA A 198 -4.91 -6.02 11.84
N LEU A 199 -5.18 -4.69 11.78
CA LEU A 199 -5.75 -4.02 10.61
C LEU A 199 -4.86 -4.17 9.38
N ALA A 200 -3.55 -4.06 9.56
CA ALA A 200 -2.59 -4.27 8.48
C ALA A 200 -2.42 -5.76 8.13
N GLY A 201 -2.75 -6.70 9.01
CA GLY A 201 -2.43 -8.12 8.83
C GLY A 201 -0.91 -8.33 8.71
N HIS A 202 -0.13 -7.70 9.59
CA HIS A 202 1.31 -7.92 9.68
C HIS A 202 1.58 -9.09 10.62
N ARG A 203 2.38 -10.05 10.15
CA ARG A 203 2.78 -11.21 10.95
C ARG A 203 3.67 -10.79 12.14
N ASP A 204 4.59 -9.86 11.88
CA ASP A 204 5.56 -9.35 12.84
C ASP A 204 5.21 -7.91 13.21
N ILE A 205 5.13 -7.63 14.52
CA ILE A 205 4.84 -6.30 15.06
C ILE A 205 5.91 -5.28 14.66
N ARG A 206 7.16 -5.71 14.47
CA ARG A 206 8.27 -4.87 14.00
C ARG A 206 7.95 -4.23 12.66
N THR A 207 7.24 -4.94 11.76
CA THR A 207 6.77 -4.37 10.49
C THR A 207 5.79 -3.22 10.71
N THR A 208 5.02 -3.23 11.80
CA THR A 208 4.09 -2.15 12.14
C THR A 208 4.80 -0.99 12.84
N ALA A 209 5.77 -1.31 13.72
CA ALA A 209 6.51 -0.30 14.48
C ALA A 209 7.22 0.74 13.60
N VAL A 210 7.67 0.35 12.40
CA VAL A 210 8.29 1.25 11.40
C VAL A 210 7.39 2.43 10.98
N TYR A 211 6.08 2.31 11.18
CA TYR A 211 5.10 3.36 10.84
C TYR A 211 4.75 4.27 12.01
N ILE A 212 5.28 3.99 13.20
CA ILE A 212 4.94 4.71 14.43
C ILE A 212 6.14 5.55 14.84
N GLU A 213 6.07 6.83 14.51
CA GLU A 213 6.99 7.84 15.02
C GLU A 213 6.28 8.56 16.20
N ALA A 214 6.76 8.32 17.41
CA ALA A 214 6.28 9.04 18.57
C ALA A 214 6.79 10.49 18.53
N ASN A 215 5.92 11.42 18.19
CA ASN A 215 6.23 12.86 18.28
C ASN A 215 5.85 13.43 19.65
N ASP A 216 6.37 14.62 19.97
CA ASP A 216 6.15 15.24 21.29
C ASP A 216 4.69 15.61 21.56
N ALA A 217 3.91 15.93 20.52
CA ALA A 217 2.48 16.16 20.66
C ALA A 217 1.74 14.90 21.11
N MET A 218 2.09 13.73 20.55
CA MET A 218 1.52 12.43 20.96
C MET A 218 1.92 12.09 22.41
N LYS A 219 3.16 12.38 22.83
CA LYS A 219 3.62 12.14 24.21
C LYS A 219 2.85 13.01 25.20
N ARG A 220 2.68 14.31 24.90
CA ARG A 220 1.90 15.24 25.73
C ARG A 220 0.44 14.79 25.84
N ALA A 221 -0.21 14.51 24.69
CA ALA A 221 -1.58 14.04 24.70
C ALA A 221 -1.77 12.73 25.48
N ALA A 222 -0.80 11.83 25.46
CA ALA A 222 -0.86 10.58 26.22
C ALA A 222 -0.77 10.81 27.73
N VAL A 223 0.03 11.77 28.19
CA VAL A 223 0.17 12.11 29.63
C VAL A 223 -1.12 12.77 30.16
N GLU A 224 -1.84 13.54 29.36
CA GLU A 224 -3.12 14.16 29.73
C GLU A 224 -4.28 13.14 29.90
N LEU A 225 -4.06 11.85 29.59
CA LEU A 225 -5.06 10.79 29.79
C LEU A 225 -5.00 10.17 31.21
N VAL A 226 -4.01 10.52 32.03
CA VAL A 226 -3.83 10.05 33.41
C VAL A 226 -4.34 11.08 34.37
#